data_9b45e157d8bbf83782240894cc286a17
#
_entry.id   9b45e157d8bbf83782240894cc286a17
#
_cell.length_a   1.000
_cell.length_b   1.000
_cell.length_c   1.000
_cell.angle_alpha   90.00
_cell.angle_beta   90.00
_cell.angle_gamma   90.00
#
_symmetry.space_group_name_H-M   'P 1'
#
loop_
_entity.id
_entity.type
_entity.pdbx_description
1 polymer ?
#
loop_
_entity_poly.entity_id
_entity_poly.type
_entity_poly.pdbx_seq_one_letter_code
_entity_poly.pdbx_strand_id
1 'polypeptide(L)'
;MSAAAALKALAEPRRQKIMELLREGPLAVVDLAERVDVTQQAVSQHLKVLEHAGLVEARREGTRHIYAVRPEGFAPLESFVRAFWTEKLGNLKKSAED
;
A
#
# COMPACT_ATOMS: atom_id res chain seq x y z
N MET A 1 0.08 -1.40 -13.62
CA MET A 1 0.53 -1.63 -12.24
C MET A 1 1.72 -2.58 -12.25
N SER A 2 2.72 -2.31 -11.47
CA SER A 2 3.94 -3.09 -11.47
C SER A 2 4.55 -3.14 -10.07
N ALA A 3 5.43 -4.11 -9.84
CA ALA A 3 6.16 -4.19 -8.56
C ALA A 3 6.98 -2.93 -8.34
N ALA A 4 7.63 -2.41 -9.38
CA ALA A 4 8.45 -1.20 -9.26
C ALA A 4 7.61 0.01 -8.83
N ALA A 5 6.42 0.18 -9.40
CA ALA A 5 5.53 1.27 -9.02
C ALA A 5 5.09 1.14 -7.57
N ALA A 6 4.74 -0.07 -7.14
CA ALA A 6 4.34 -0.31 -5.76
C ALA A 6 5.49 -0.05 -4.80
N LEU A 7 6.68 -0.54 -5.10
CA LEU A 7 7.86 -0.31 -4.26
C LEU A 7 8.17 1.17 -4.13
N LYS A 8 8.11 1.90 -5.23
CA LYS A 8 8.37 3.33 -5.24
C LYS A 8 7.35 4.09 -4.40
N ALA A 9 6.07 3.74 -4.55
CA ALA A 9 5.01 4.38 -3.78
C ALA A 9 5.16 4.11 -2.29
N LEU A 10 5.56 2.90 -1.91
CA LEU A 10 5.70 2.51 -0.51
C LEU A 10 7.03 2.90 0.11
N ALA A 11 7.95 3.47 -0.64
CA ALA A 11 9.25 3.86 -0.11
C ALA A 11 9.20 5.12 0.77
N GLU A 12 8.11 5.89 0.70
CA GLU A 12 7.98 7.13 1.45
C GLU A 12 7.25 6.86 2.77
N PRO A 13 7.83 7.26 3.93
CA PRO A 13 7.27 6.90 5.26
C PRO A 13 5.83 7.35 5.50
N ARG A 14 5.45 8.53 5.01
CA ARG A 14 4.08 9.01 5.20
C ARG A 14 3.07 8.17 4.43
N ARG A 15 3.45 7.69 3.26
CA ARG A 15 2.59 6.79 2.49
C ARG A 15 2.47 5.43 3.18
N GLN A 16 3.55 4.96 3.79
CA GLN A 16 3.48 3.74 4.60
C GLN A 16 2.48 3.91 5.75
N LYS A 17 2.54 5.04 6.43
CA LYS A 17 1.63 5.33 7.53
C LYS A 17 0.18 5.35 7.06
N ILE A 18 -0.08 5.98 5.92
CA ILE A 18 -1.42 6.00 5.34
C ILE A 18 -1.90 4.58 5.07
N MET A 19 -1.05 3.74 4.47
CA MET A 19 -1.42 2.35 4.19
C MET A 19 -1.71 1.57 5.46
N GLU A 20 -0.93 1.78 6.52
CA GLU A 20 -1.16 1.12 7.81
C GLU A 20 -2.52 1.49 8.39
N LEU A 21 -2.90 2.76 8.28
CA LEU A 21 -4.20 3.21 8.76
C LEU A 21 -5.34 2.62 7.93
N LEU A 22 -5.19 2.63 6.60
CA LEU A 22 -6.20 2.08 5.71
C LEU A 22 -6.35 0.57 5.83
N ARG A 23 -5.33 -0.11 6.33
CA ARG A 23 -5.42 -1.56 6.54
C ARG A 23 -6.54 -1.91 7.50
N GLU A 24 -6.86 -1.02 8.43
CA GLU A 24 -7.92 -1.26 9.40
C GLU A 24 -9.31 -0.92 8.88
N GLY A 25 -9.39 -0.25 7.75
CA GLY A 25 -10.67 0.07 7.11
C GLY A 25 -10.59 1.35 6.31
N PRO A 26 -11.58 1.60 5.45
CA PRO A 26 -11.62 2.81 4.63
C PRO A 26 -11.69 4.07 5.50
N LEU A 27 -11.02 5.13 5.06
CA LEU A 27 -11.01 6.41 5.76
C LEU A 27 -11.12 7.55 4.77
N ALA A 28 -11.74 8.65 5.23
CA ALA A 28 -11.80 9.88 4.46
C ALA A 28 -10.47 10.62 4.55
N VAL A 29 -10.20 11.46 3.55
CA VAL A 29 -8.97 12.27 3.51
C VAL A 29 -8.81 13.10 4.77
N VAL A 30 -9.90 13.71 5.26
CA VAL A 30 -9.84 14.55 6.45
C VAL A 30 -9.40 13.76 7.69
N ASP A 31 -9.88 12.52 7.81
CA ASP A 31 -9.52 11.67 8.95
C ASP A 31 -8.06 11.23 8.85
N LEU A 32 -7.62 10.90 7.65
CA LEU A 32 -6.21 10.54 7.45
C LEU A 32 -5.27 11.70 7.79
N ALA A 33 -5.63 12.91 7.36
CA ALA A 33 -4.79 14.09 7.63
C ALA A 33 -4.59 14.32 9.12
N GLU A 34 -5.65 14.14 9.90
CA GLU A 34 -5.56 14.29 11.35
C GLU A 34 -4.60 13.27 11.97
N ARG A 35 -4.63 12.04 11.48
CA ARG A 35 -3.84 10.95 12.07
C ARG A 35 -2.39 10.92 11.61
N VAL A 36 -2.12 11.44 10.40
CA VAL A 36 -0.76 11.44 9.84
C VAL A 36 -0.02 12.72 10.19
N ASP A 37 -0.73 13.70 10.72
CA ASP A 37 -0.16 14.99 11.12
C ASP A 37 0.47 15.75 9.94
N VAL A 38 -0.26 15.77 8.85
CA VAL A 38 0.10 16.58 7.67
C VAL A 38 -1.18 17.23 7.14
N THR A 39 -1.03 18.16 6.21
CA THR A 39 -2.19 18.85 5.64
C THR A 39 -3.02 17.90 4.78
N GLN A 40 -4.31 18.23 4.62
CA GLN A 40 -5.18 17.45 3.74
C GLN A 40 -4.65 17.45 2.30
N GLN A 41 -4.05 18.56 1.89
CA GLN A 41 -3.48 18.67 0.55
C GLN A 41 -2.32 17.67 0.36
N ALA A 42 -1.46 17.57 1.36
CA ALA A 42 -0.34 16.63 1.32
C ALA A 42 -0.84 15.19 1.31
N VAL A 43 -1.84 14.86 2.15
CA VAL A 43 -2.45 13.54 2.16
C VAL A 43 -3.05 13.22 0.80
N SER A 44 -3.77 14.16 0.20
CA SER A 44 -4.37 13.96 -1.12
C SER A 44 -3.31 13.63 -2.17
N GLN A 45 -2.16 14.30 -2.12
CA GLN A 45 -1.07 14.03 -3.05
C GLN A 45 -0.48 12.64 -2.83
N HIS A 46 -0.29 12.25 -1.58
CA HIS A 46 0.20 10.90 -1.26
C HIS A 46 -0.79 9.84 -1.71
N LEU A 47 -2.08 10.07 -1.52
CA LEU A 47 -3.11 9.13 -1.94
C LEU A 47 -3.16 8.98 -3.45
N LYS A 48 -2.92 10.06 -4.19
CA LYS A 48 -2.86 9.98 -5.65
C LYS A 48 -1.70 9.12 -6.13
N VAL A 49 -0.56 9.22 -5.47
CA VAL A 49 0.60 8.37 -5.79
C VAL A 49 0.25 6.91 -5.54
N LEU A 50 -0.37 6.62 -4.39
CA LEU A 50 -0.78 5.27 -4.03
C LEU A 50 -1.84 4.74 -4.99
N GLU A 51 -2.77 5.59 -5.40
CA GLU A 51 -3.83 5.22 -6.34
C GLU A 51 -3.25 4.89 -7.71
N HIS A 52 -2.33 5.71 -8.21
CA HIS A 52 -1.66 5.45 -9.49
C HIS A 52 -0.86 4.15 -9.45
N ALA A 53 -0.32 3.81 -8.29
CA ALA A 53 0.39 2.54 -8.13
C ALA A 53 -0.56 1.35 -7.97
N GLY A 54 -1.86 1.59 -7.90
CA GLY A 54 -2.86 0.53 -7.79
C GLY A 54 -3.06 -0.02 -6.39
N LEU A 55 -2.53 0.67 -5.36
CA LEU A 55 -2.56 0.16 -3.98
C LEU A 55 -3.80 0.60 -3.21
N VAL A 56 -4.44 1.66 -3.63
CA VAL A 56 -5.67 2.16 -3.02
C VAL A 56 -6.67 2.53 -4.10
N GLU A 57 -7.94 2.59 -3.72
CA GLU A 57 -8.99 3.07 -4.59
C GLU A 57 -9.83 4.10 -3.85
N ALA A 58 -10.40 5.02 -4.62
CA ALA A 58 -11.20 6.10 -4.08
C ALA A 58 -12.66 5.90 -4.43
N ARG A 59 -13.55 6.30 -3.52
CA ARG A 59 -14.97 6.35 -3.82
C ARG A 59 -15.56 7.59 -3.17
N ARG A 60 -16.69 8.04 -3.68
CA ARG A 60 -17.40 9.16 -3.13
C ARG A 60 -18.56 8.71 -2.27
N GLU A 61 -18.69 9.33 -1.10
CA GLU A 61 -19.87 9.17 -0.26
C GLU A 61 -20.35 10.58 0.10
N GLY A 62 -21.36 11.05 -0.62
CA GLY A 62 -21.80 12.43 -0.49
C GLY A 62 -20.71 13.37 -0.96
N THR A 63 -20.26 14.27 -0.10
CA THR A 63 -19.18 15.20 -0.39
C THR A 63 -17.80 14.68 0.05
N ARG A 64 -17.76 13.48 0.61
CA ARG A 64 -16.53 12.93 1.16
C ARG A 64 -15.83 12.02 0.14
N HIS A 65 -14.51 12.11 0.13
CA HIS A 65 -13.67 11.19 -0.63
C HIS A 65 -13.13 10.15 0.35
N ILE A 66 -13.52 8.89 0.13
CA ILE A 66 -13.15 7.77 0.98
C ILE A 66 -12.13 6.92 0.23
N TYR A 67 -11.03 6.59 0.89
CA TYR A 67 -10.00 5.73 0.32
C TYR A 67 -9.95 4.39 1.03
N ALA A 68 -9.69 3.35 0.27
CA ALA A 68 -9.60 1.99 0.80
C ALA A 68 -8.42 1.28 0.14
N VAL A 69 -7.86 0.31 0.86
CA VAL A 69 -6.82 -0.55 0.30
C VAL A 69 -7.40 -1.34 -0.87
N ARG A 70 -6.62 -1.49 -1.91
CA ARG A 70 -6.94 -2.33 -3.05
C ARG A 70 -6.03 -3.54 -3.02
N PRO A 71 -6.46 -4.64 -2.36
CA PRO A 71 -5.57 -5.79 -2.11
C PRO A 71 -4.94 -6.38 -3.36
N GLU A 72 -5.68 -6.45 -4.46
CA GLU A 72 -5.18 -7.00 -5.71
C GLU A 72 -4.04 -6.19 -6.31
N GLY A 73 -3.91 -4.92 -5.91
CA GLY A 73 -2.80 -4.08 -6.34
C GLY A 73 -1.46 -4.52 -5.78
N PHE A 74 -1.48 -5.33 -4.74
CA PHE A 74 -0.25 -5.85 -4.13
C PHE A 74 0.26 -7.10 -4.83
N ALA A 75 -0.51 -7.69 -5.75
CA ALA A 75 -0.12 -8.94 -6.40
C ALA A 75 1.25 -8.88 -7.10
N PRO A 76 1.58 -7.84 -7.88
CA PRO A 76 2.91 -7.77 -8.51
C PRO A 76 4.03 -7.68 -7.48
N LEU A 77 3.80 -6.94 -6.38
CA LEU A 77 4.79 -6.81 -5.31
C LEU A 77 4.96 -8.13 -4.59
N GLU A 78 3.87 -8.80 -4.28
CA GLU A 78 3.90 -10.11 -3.63
C GLU A 78 4.68 -11.12 -4.48
N SER A 79 4.41 -11.16 -5.78
CA SER A 79 5.11 -12.07 -6.69
C SER A 79 6.60 -11.79 -6.71
N PHE A 80 6.98 -10.51 -6.74
CA PHE A 80 8.38 -10.12 -6.74
C PHE A 80 9.08 -10.58 -5.45
N VAL A 81 8.47 -10.33 -4.30
CA VAL A 81 9.04 -10.70 -3.01
C VAL A 81 9.06 -12.22 -2.85
N ARG A 82 7.99 -12.89 -3.27
CA ARG A 82 7.87 -14.34 -3.15
C ARG A 82 8.95 -15.09 -3.92
N ALA A 83 9.37 -14.55 -5.07
CA ALA A 83 10.42 -15.19 -5.86
C ALA A 83 11.70 -15.38 -5.04
N PHE A 84 12.06 -14.40 -4.21
CA PHE A 84 13.24 -14.49 -3.35
C PHE A 84 13.03 -15.49 -2.22
N TRP A 85 11.84 -15.48 -1.62
CA TRP A 85 11.48 -16.39 -0.55
C TRP A 85 11.50 -17.85 -1.02
N THR A 86 10.88 -18.10 -2.14
CA THR A 86 10.75 -19.46 -2.68
C THR A 86 12.11 -20.05 -2.98
N GLU A 87 12.99 -19.29 -3.61
CA GLU A 87 14.31 -19.78 -3.98
C GLU A 87 15.22 -19.98 -2.79
N LYS A 88 15.26 -19.01 -1.87
CA LYS A 88 16.19 -19.05 -0.73
C LYS A 88 15.69 -19.92 0.39
N LEU A 89 14.49 -19.64 0.88
CA LEU A 89 13.97 -20.36 2.04
C LEU A 89 13.49 -21.76 1.69
N GLY A 90 12.99 -21.95 0.50
CA GLY A 90 12.63 -23.29 0.02
C GLY A 90 13.84 -24.21 0.02
N ASN A 91 14.96 -23.72 -0.50
CA ASN A 91 16.20 -24.51 -0.54
C ASN A 91 16.76 -24.76 0.86
N LEU A 92 16.76 -23.74 1.71
CA LEU A 92 17.23 -23.89 3.08
C LEU A 92 16.38 -24.87 3.87
N LYS A 93 15.08 -24.77 3.73
CA LYS A 93 14.15 -25.69 4.39
C LYS A 93 14.36 -27.11 3.90
N LYS A 94 14.57 -27.27 2.61
CA LYS A 94 14.81 -28.58 2.02
C LYS A 94 16.11 -29.18 2.54
N SER A 95 17.16 -28.38 2.64
CA SER A 95 18.44 -28.81 3.19
C SER A 95 18.32 -29.21 4.66
N ALA A 96 17.53 -28.46 5.43
CA ALA A 96 17.33 -28.75 6.85
C ALA A 96 16.52 -30.02 7.07
N GLU A 97 15.66 -30.37 6.15
CA GLU A 97 14.84 -31.57 6.24
C GLU A 97 15.64 -32.83 5.81
N ASP A 98 16.65 -32.63 5.01
CA ASP A 98 17.52 -33.70 4.58
C ASP A 98 18.56 -34.04 5.66
#